data_9d738d3dddaa616b33f903817551f749
#
_entry.id   9d738d3dddaa616b33f903817551f749
#
_cell.length_a   1.000
_cell.length_b   1.000
_cell.length_c   1.000
_cell.angle_alpha   90.00
_cell.angle_beta   90.00
_cell.angle_gamma   90.00
#
_symmetry.space_group_name_H-M   'P 1'
#
loop_
_entity.id
_entity.type
_entity.pdbx_description
1 polymer ?
#
loop_
_entity_poly.entity_id
_entity_poly.type
_entity_poly.pdbx_seq_one_letter_code
_entity_poly.pdbx_strand_id
1 'polypeptide(L)'
;MEEKKTNSFKGMLKDAFTAKKIALMATFVALAFGISFLQFPIFPAAPFLQLDFSFAIMLIAAYLLGALSGEIIVVLFTLLKLPFSGSAMVGELANFIMAQFFIVIPAVIYHFRRRFSTVVISLSSATLVISAIALLTNRYMLFPLYMGEGAAATFGKVWWMIVLFNIIKGVSNSVITILLYKRLRNLLNKFL
;
A
#
# COMPACT_ATOMS: atom_id res chain seq x y z
N MET A 1 -5.78 -16.17 28.31
CA MET A 1 -4.71 -17.11 27.88
C MET A 1 -4.57 -17.21 26.35
N GLU A 2 -5.64 -17.01 25.58
CA GLU A 2 -5.59 -16.98 24.10
C GLU A 2 -4.87 -15.78 23.50
N GLU A 3 -5.00 -14.59 24.09
CA GLU A 3 -4.35 -13.36 23.60
C GLU A 3 -2.81 -13.42 23.60
N LYS A 4 -2.19 -14.18 24.50
CA LYS A 4 -0.74 -14.39 24.56
C LYS A 4 -0.21 -15.33 23.47
N LYS A 5 -1.05 -16.24 22.95
CA LYS A 5 -0.65 -17.18 21.87
C LYS A 5 -0.64 -16.52 20.49
N THR A 6 -1.48 -15.50 20.27
CA THR A 6 -1.54 -14.76 19.01
C THR A 6 -0.38 -13.79 18.81
N ASN A 7 0.30 -13.37 19.87
CA ASN A 7 1.45 -12.46 19.78
C ASN A 7 2.79 -13.17 19.45
N SER A 8 2.83 -14.48 19.41
CA SER A 8 3.98 -15.22 18.89
C SER A 8 3.92 -15.26 17.36
N PHE A 9 5.07 -15.10 16.69
CA PHE A 9 5.13 -15.18 15.21
C PHE A 9 4.49 -16.47 14.66
N LYS A 10 4.69 -17.62 15.33
CA LYS A 10 4.00 -18.87 15.00
C LYS A 10 2.48 -18.79 15.16
N GLY A 11 1.99 -18.06 16.17
CA GLY A 11 0.55 -17.84 16.38
C GLY A 11 -0.05 -16.96 15.27
N MET A 12 0.65 -15.90 14.88
CA MET A 12 0.24 -15.02 13.76
C MET A 12 0.23 -15.77 12.42
N LEU A 13 1.21 -16.64 12.15
CA LEU A 13 1.24 -17.51 10.99
C LEU A 13 0.02 -18.44 10.97
N LYS A 14 -0.21 -19.19 12.05
CA LYS A 14 -1.35 -20.14 12.12
C LYS A 14 -2.68 -19.43 11.93
N ASP A 15 -2.84 -18.23 12.48
CA ASP A 15 -4.04 -17.41 12.35
C ASP A 15 -4.21 -16.88 10.91
N ALA A 16 -3.11 -16.43 10.26
CA ALA A 16 -3.15 -15.94 8.89
C ALA A 16 -3.51 -17.03 7.86
N PHE A 17 -3.11 -18.29 8.10
CA PHE A 17 -3.34 -19.40 7.18
C PHE A 17 -4.58 -20.24 7.51
N THR A 18 -5.58 -19.68 8.17
CA THR A 18 -6.90 -20.32 8.25
C THR A 18 -7.61 -20.24 6.88
N ALA A 19 -8.35 -21.29 6.50
CA ALA A 19 -9.05 -21.34 5.20
C ALA A 19 -9.91 -20.08 4.95
N LYS A 20 -10.55 -19.56 6.00
CA LYS A 20 -11.38 -18.37 5.95
C LYS A 20 -10.57 -17.10 5.65
N LYS A 21 -9.41 -16.92 6.30
CA LYS A 21 -8.53 -15.77 6.03
C LYS A 21 -7.87 -15.85 4.68
N ILE A 22 -7.51 -17.06 4.22
CA ILE A 22 -6.98 -17.28 2.88
C ILE A 22 -8.01 -16.84 1.83
N ALA A 23 -9.27 -17.24 1.96
CA ALA A 23 -10.34 -16.83 1.04
C ALA A 23 -10.55 -15.31 1.05
N LEU A 24 -10.54 -14.69 2.23
CA LEU A 24 -10.64 -13.23 2.36
C LEU A 24 -9.42 -12.51 1.76
N MET A 25 -8.20 -12.99 2.01
CA MET A 25 -7.00 -12.42 1.39
C MET A 25 -7.07 -12.49 -0.13
N ALA A 26 -7.47 -13.64 -0.70
CA ALA A 26 -7.65 -13.79 -2.14
C ALA A 26 -8.68 -12.80 -2.71
N THR A 27 -9.80 -12.60 -2.01
CA THR A 27 -10.82 -11.62 -2.39
C THR A 27 -10.27 -10.19 -2.38
N PHE A 28 -9.52 -9.81 -1.33
CA PHE A 28 -8.92 -8.47 -1.26
C PHE A 28 -7.83 -8.25 -2.31
N VAL A 29 -7.02 -9.28 -2.62
CA VAL A 29 -6.05 -9.24 -3.72
C VAL A 29 -6.76 -9.02 -5.05
N ALA A 30 -7.83 -9.77 -5.33
CA ALA A 30 -8.60 -9.62 -6.57
C ALA A 30 -9.25 -8.23 -6.69
N LEU A 31 -9.82 -7.70 -5.59
CA LEU A 31 -10.39 -6.35 -5.56
C LEU A 31 -9.32 -5.27 -5.78
N ALA A 32 -8.18 -5.36 -5.08
CA ALA A 32 -7.09 -4.41 -5.25
C ALA A 32 -6.54 -4.45 -6.69
N PHE A 33 -6.39 -5.66 -7.25
CA PHE A 33 -5.95 -5.85 -8.62
C PHE A 33 -6.93 -5.24 -9.63
N GLY A 34 -8.23 -5.50 -9.50
CA GLY A 34 -9.25 -4.89 -10.37
C GLY A 34 -9.26 -3.37 -10.29
N ILE A 35 -9.20 -2.80 -9.07
CA ILE A 35 -9.16 -1.33 -8.87
C ILE A 35 -7.87 -0.72 -9.42
N SER A 36 -6.75 -1.44 -9.42
CA SER A 36 -5.49 -0.92 -9.93
C SER A 36 -5.49 -0.62 -11.44
N PHE A 37 -6.45 -1.14 -12.20
CA PHE A 37 -6.63 -0.77 -13.60
C PHE A 37 -7.37 0.56 -13.79
N LEU A 38 -8.04 1.07 -12.74
CA LEU A 38 -8.65 2.40 -12.73
C LEU A 38 -7.62 3.45 -12.31
N GLN A 39 -6.49 3.44 -13.00
CA GLN A 39 -5.38 4.36 -12.77
C GLN A 39 -5.37 5.47 -13.83
N PHE A 40 -5.03 6.68 -13.40
CA PHE A 40 -4.94 7.84 -14.29
C PHE A 40 -3.81 8.79 -13.88
N PRO A 41 -3.13 9.43 -14.85
CA PRO A 41 -2.09 10.41 -14.55
C PRO A 41 -2.73 11.71 -14.05
N ILE A 42 -2.17 12.28 -12.97
CA ILE A 42 -2.61 13.59 -12.45
C ILE A 42 -1.85 14.71 -13.16
N PHE A 43 -0.59 14.47 -13.49
CA PHE A 43 0.28 15.46 -14.10
C PHE A 43 0.57 15.11 -15.55
N PRO A 44 0.10 15.91 -16.54
CA PRO A 44 0.42 15.67 -17.97
C PRO A 44 1.93 15.67 -18.26
N ALA A 45 2.71 16.46 -17.54
CA ALA A 45 4.17 16.52 -17.67
C ALA A 45 4.91 15.31 -17.04
N ALA A 46 4.21 14.49 -16.26
CA ALA A 46 4.75 13.29 -15.62
C ALA A 46 3.73 12.14 -15.69
N PRO A 47 3.43 11.60 -16.89
CA PRO A 47 2.38 10.60 -17.10
C PRO A 47 2.65 9.26 -16.42
N PHE A 48 3.87 9.01 -15.97
CA PHE A 48 4.23 7.84 -15.18
C PHE A 48 3.71 7.90 -13.74
N LEU A 49 3.31 9.08 -13.24
CA LEU A 49 2.70 9.26 -11.93
C LEU A 49 1.19 8.98 -12.01
N GLN A 50 0.84 7.70 -11.93
CA GLN A 50 -0.54 7.25 -12.05
C GLN A 50 -1.17 7.04 -10.68
N LEU A 51 -2.25 7.77 -10.42
CA LEU A 51 -3.05 7.62 -9.20
C LEU A 51 -3.97 6.42 -9.34
N ASP A 52 -3.92 5.53 -8.37
CA ASP A 52 -4.84 4.42 -8.17
C ASP A 52 -5.24 4.30 -6.69
N PHE A 53 -6.29 3.53 -6.42
CA PHE A 53 -6.84 3.35 -5.08
C PHE A 53 -6.64 1.94 -4.52
N SER A 54 -5.77 1.13 -5.13
CA SER A 54 -5.47 -0.23 -4.69
C SER A 54 -4.87 -0.26 -3.27
N PHE A 55 -4.08 0.77 -2.91
CA PHE A 55 -3.50 0.90 -1.56
C PHE A 55 -4.58 1.00 -0.48
N ALA A 56 -5.70 1.68 -0.73
CA ALA A 56 -6.81 1.75 0.22
C ALA A 56 -7.41 0.37 0.49
N ILE A 57 -7.61 -0.45 -0.55
CA ILE A 57 -8.15 -1.80 -0.43
C ILE A 57 -7.21 -2.70 0.37
N MET A 58 -5.91 -2.68 0.03
CA MET A 58 -4.90 -3.47 0.74
C MET A 58 -4.74 -3.02 2.21
N LEU A 59 -4.81 -1.72 2.47
CA LEU A 59 -4.72 -1.17 3.83
C LEU A 59 -5.93 -1.55 4.69
N ILE A 60 -7.15 -1.52 4.12
CA ILE A 60 -8.36 -2.01 4.77
C ILE A 60 -8.21 -3.49 5.14
N ALA A 61 -7.73 -4.30 4.19
CA ALA A 61 -7.49 -5.72 4.43
C ALA A 61 -6.47 -5.93 5.56
N ALA A 62 -5.37 -5.18 5.56
CA ALA A 62 -4.34 -5.25 6.59
C ALA A 62 -4.88 -4.89 7.99
N TYR A 63 -5.77 -3.90 8.09
CA TYR A 63 -6.40 -3.54 9.35
C TYR A 63 -7.44 -4.57 9.83
N LEU A 64 -8.12 -5.25 8.91
CA LEU A 64 -9.16 -6.23 9.25
C LEU A 64 -8.59 -7.61 9.55
N LEU A 65 -7.63 -8.07 8.75
CA LEU A 65 -7.09 -9.43 8.80
C LEU A 65 -5.78 -9.52 9.61
N GLY A 66 -5.16 -8.37 9.88
CA GLY A 66 -3.88 -8.25 10.59
C GLY A 66 -2.69 -7.95 9.65
N ALA A 67 -1.60 -7.45 10.24
CA ALA A 67 -0.43 -6.96 9.50
C ALA A 67 0.24 -8.04 8.62
N LEU A 68 0.34 -9.27 9.11
CA LEU A 68 0.92 -10.38 8.34
C LEU A 68 0.07 -10.72 7.11
N SER A 69 -1.26 -10.76 7.26
CA SER A 69 -2.18 -10.94 6.14
C SER A 69 -2.08 -9.79 5.15
N GLY A 70 -1.90 -8.56 5.65
CA GLY A 70 -1.65 -7.37 4.84
C GLY A 70 -0.39 -7.49 4.00
N GLU A 71 0.71 -7.96 4.59
CA GLU A 71 1.97 -8.21 3.87
C GLU A 71 1.79 -9.25 2.77
N ILE A 72 1.13 -10.37 3.07
CA ILE A 72 0.85 -11.42 2.08
C ILE A 72 0.03 -10.84 0.91
N ILE A 73 -0.98 -10.01 1.19
CA ILE A 73 -1.80 -9.35 0.17
C ILE A 73 -0.94 -8.42 -0.70
N VAL A 74 -0.05 -7.61 -0.10
CA VAL A 74 0.85 -6.70 -0.84
C VAL A 74 1.77 -7.48 -1.76
N VAL A 75 2.38 -8.58 -1.27
CA VAL A 75 3.26 -9.45 -2.07
C VAL A 75 2.49 -10.08 -3.23
N LEU A 76 1.34 -10.70 -2.96
CA LEU A 76 0.53 -11.34 -4.01
C LEU A 76 0.01 -10.35 -5.03
N PHE A 77 -0.47 -9.18 -4.60
CA PHE A 77 -0.88 -8.10 -5.48
C PHE A 77 0.26 -7.67 -6.40
N THR A 78 1.46 -7.44 -5.83
CA THR A 78 2.63 -7.02 -6.61
C THR A 78 2.99 -8.07 -7.65
N LEU A 79 3.05 -9.36 -7.27
CA LEU A 79 3.35 -10.45 -8.19
C LEU A 79 2.33 -10.54 -9.33
N LEU A 80 1.03 -10.39 -9.04
CA LEU A 80 -0.02 -10.38 -10.04
C LEU A 80 0.08 -9.18 -10.99
N LYS A 81 0.56 -8.03 -10.49
CA LYS A 81 0.67 -6.80 -11.28
C LYS A 81 1.90 -6.82 -12.22
N LEU A 82 2.96 -7.57 -11.90
CA LEU A 82 4.20 -7.61 -12.70
C LEU A 82 3.98 -7.86 -14.19
N PRO A 83 3.16 -8.85 -14.64
CA PRO A 83 2.96 -9.10 -16.06
C PRO A 83 2.23 -7.96 -16.80
N PHE A 84 1.53 -7.11 -16.07
CA PHE A 84 0.74 -5.98 -16.60
C PHE A 84 1.45 -4.64 -16.43
N SER A 85 2.72 -4.66 -16.00
CA SER A 85 3.51 -3.46 -15.78
C SER A 85 3.96 -2.86 -17.10
N GLY A 86 3.50 -1.65 -17.40
CA GLY A 86 4.02 -0.85 -18.53
C GLY A 86 5.44 -0.29 -18.31
N SER A 87 6.01 -0.49 -17.11
CA SER A 87 7.28 0.08 -16.65
C SER A 87 8.40 -0.96 -16.49
N ALA A 88 8.39 -2.04 -17.29
CA ALA A 88 9.39 -3.12 -17.20
C ALA A 88 9.67 -3.58 -15.75
N MET A 89 8.61 -3.73 -14.94
CA MET A 89 8.62 -4.15 -13.53
C MET A 89 9.19 -3.12 -12.53
N VAL A 90 9.93 -2.10 -12.95
CA VAL A 90 10.58 -1.14 -12.04
C VAL A 90 9.57 -0.28 -11.29
N GLY A 91 8.48 0.13 -11.96
CA GLY A 91 7.40 0.86 -11.32
C GLY A 91 6.66 0.05 -10.25
N GLU A 92 6.46 -1.26 -10.49
CA GLU A 92 5.83 -2.15 -9.51
C GLU A 92 6.74 -2.39 -8.30
N LEU A 93 8.06 -2.48 -8.52
CA LEU A 93 9.02 -2.57 -7.42
C LEU A 93 8.99 -1.30 -6.56
N ALA A 94 8.91 -0.12 -7.17
CA ALA A 94 8.76 1.14 -6.45
C ALA A 94 7.44 1.17 -5.66
N ASN A 95 6.32 0.74 -6.25
CA ASN A 95 5.04 0.64 -5.57
C ASN A 95 5.09 -0.36 -4.40
N PHE A 96 5.78 -1.50 -4.57
CA PHE A 96 6.00 -2.47 -3.50
C PHE A 96 6.76 -1.85 -2.31
N ILE A 97 7.86 -1.14 -2.56
CA ILE A 97 8.62 -0.44 -1.52
C ILE A 97 7.69 0.55 -0.79
N MET A 98 6.90 1.34 -1.53
CA MET A 98 5.98 2.30 -0.93
C MET A 98 4.88 1.63 -0.11
N ALA A 99 4.38 0.48 -0.55
CA ALA A 99 3.38 -0.30 0.17
C ALA A 99 3.89 -0.77 1.55
N GLN A 100 5.18 -1.09 1.70
CA GLN A 100 5.76 -1.44 3.00
C GLN A 100 5.59 -0.30 4.02
N PHE A 101 5.84 0.93 3.60
CA PHE A 101 5.75 2.09 4.49
C PHE A 101 4.31 2.59 4.68
N PHE A 102 3.47 2.47 3.68
CA PHE A 102 2.11 3.01 3.73
C PHE A 102 1.05 2.02 4.22
N ILE A 103 1.26 0.72 4.03
CA ILE A 103 0.29 -0.31 4.36
C ILE A 103 0.76 -1.13 5.57
N VAL A 104 1.95 -1.72 5.47
CA VAL A 104 2.40 -2.71 6.45
C VAL A 104 2.75 -2.04 7.78
N ILE A 105 3.51 -0.95 7.77
CA ILE A 105 3.89 -0.25 9.01
C ILE A 105 2.67 0.29 9.76
N PRO A 106 1.72 1.04 9.15
CA PRO A 106 0.50 1.44 9.82
C PRO A 106 -0.33 0.26 10.36
N ALA A 107 -0.39 -0.85 9.64
CA ALA A 107 -1.10 -2.04 10.10
C ALA A 107 -0.44 -2.69 11.33
N VAL A 108 0.90 -2.73 11.38
CA VAL A 108 1.66 -3.17 12.56
C VAL A 108 1.39 -2.25 13.75
N ILE A 109 1.47 -0.94 13.56
CA ILE A 109 1.20 0.04 14.62
C ILE A 109 -0.24 -0.13 15.15
N TYR A 110 -1.20 -0.31 14.25
CA TYR A 110 -2.60 -0.52 14.60
C TYR A 110 -2.82 -1.84 15.35
N HIS A 111 -2.07 -2.87 15.05
CA HIS A 111 -2.15 -4.14 15.79
C HIS A 111 -1.91 -3.95 17.29
N PHE A 112 -0.95 -3.08 17.67
CA PHE A 112 -0.63 -2.80 19.07
C PHE A 112 -1.54 -1.74 19.72
N ARG A 113 -2.07 -0.80 18.93
CA ARG A 113 -2.91 0.30 19.44
C ARG A 113 -4.13 0.51 18.54
N ARG A 114 -5.22 -0.24 18.81
CA ARG A 114 -6.49 -0.22 18.05
C ARG A 114 -7.35 1.01 18.34
N ARG A 115 -6.79 2.22 18.18
CA ARG A 115 -7.50 3.48 18.38
C ARG A 115 -7.62 4.24 17.06
N PHE A 116 -8.71 4.98 16.88
CA PHE A 116 -8.92 5.79 15.67
C PHE A 116 -7.82 6.85 15.49
N SER A 117 -7.40 7.52 16.58
CA SER A 117 -6.28 8.47 16.54
C SER A 117 -4.97 7.83 16.04
N THR A 118 -4.71 6.57 16.42
CA THR A 118 -3.55 5.84 15.93
C THR A 118 -3.61 5.63 14.43
N VAL A 119 -4.78 5.32 13.88
CA VAL A 119 -4.98 5.19 12.42
C VAL A 119 -4.65 6.52 11.73
N VAL A 120 -5.26 7.62 12.19
CA VAL A 120 -5.04 8.94 11.57
C VAL A 120 -3.58 9.36 11.64
N ILE A 121 -2.95 9.26 12.81
CA ILE A 121 -1.54 9.65 13.00
C ILE A 121 -0.61 8.78 12.15
N SER A 122 -0.79 7.45 12.16
CA SER A 122 0.06 6.54 11.39
C SER A 122 -0.06 6.76 9.89
N LEU A 123 -1.26 7.01 9.36
CA LEU A 123 -1.47 7.29 7.94
C LEU A 123 -0.92 8.65 7.52
N SER A 124 -1.10 9.68 8.36
CA SER A 124 -0.50 10.99 8.10
C SER A 124 1.02 10.92 8.06
N SER A 125 1.62 10.24 9.05
CA SER A 125 3.07 10.01 9.08
C SER A 125 3.54 9.17 7.90
N ALA A 126 2.82 8.09 7.57
CA ALA A 126 3.15 7.23 6.42
C ALA A 126 3.08 8.01 5.10
N THR A 127 2.12 8.92 4.92
CA THR A 127 2.03 9.78 3.73
C THR A 127 3.28 10.65 3.57
N LEU A 128 3.78 11.25 4.65
CA LEU A 128 5.02 12.03 4.60
C LEU A 128 6.23 11.15 4.30
N VAL A 129 6.31 9.99 4.95
CA VAL A 129 7.41 9.03 4.77
C VAL A 129 7.45 8.52 3.32
N ILE A 130 6.32 8.10 2.74
CA ILE A 130 6.32 7.62 1.34
C ILE A 130 6.67 8.74 0.37
N SER A 131 6.32 9.99 0.66
CA SER A 131 6.70 11.13 -0.21
C SER A 131 8.22 11.33 -0.22
N ALA A 132 8.90 11.17 0.91
CA ALA A 132 10.35 11.22 1.00
C ALA A 132 11.01 9.99 0.33
N ILE A 133 10.49 8.78 0.60
CA ILE A 133 10.97 7.53 -0.03
C ILE A 133 10.79 7.57 -1.53
N ALA A 134 9.66 8.11 -2.03
CA ALA A 134 9.42 8.27 -3.44
C ALA A 134 10.49 9.15 -4.12
N LEU A 135 10.92 10.24 -3.46
CA LEU A 135 12.03 11.03 -3.98
C LEU A 135 13.31 10.22 -4.12
N LEU A 136 13.67 9.47 -3.08
CA LEU A 136 14.87 8.64 -3.09
C LEU A 136 14.78 7.53 -4.14
N THR A 137 13.67 6.82 -4.19
CA THR A 137 13.43 5.73 -5.14
C THR A 137 13.46 6.25 -6.57
N ASN A 138 12.80 7.37 -6.85
CA ASN A 138 12.84 7.98 -8.18
C ASN A 138 14.25 8.48 -8.53
N ARG A 139 14.93 9.20 -7.62
CA ARG A 139 16.26 9.75 -7.85
C ARG A 139 17.31 8.70 -8.15
N TYR A 140 17.34 7.63 -7.36
CA TYR A 140 18.44 6.67 -7.36
C TYR A 140 18.11 5.34 -8.04
N MET A 141 16.84 5.04 -8.30
CA MET A 141 16.41 3.79 -8.91
C MET A 141 15.68 4.01 -10.23
N LEU A 142 14.51 4.67 -10.25
CA LEU A 142 13.69 4.76 -11.45
C LEU A 142 14.34 5.58 -12.56
N PHE A 143 14.69 6.83 -12.27
CA PHE A 143 15.24 7.73 -13.28
C PHE A 143 16.56 7.21 -13.89
N PRO A 144 17.55 6.73 -13.12
CA PRO A 144 18.75 6.13 -13.68
C PRO A 144 18.48 4.93 -14.58
N LEU A 145 17.53 4.05 -14.19
CA LEU A 145 17.18 2.85 -14.97
C LEU A 145 16.48 3.18 -16.29
N TYR A 146 15.69 4.27 -16.34
CA TYR A 146 14.93 4.64 -17.55
C TYR A 146 15.65 5.64 -18.47
N MET A 147 16.45 6.53 -17.91
CA MET A 147 16.96 7.71 -18.62
C MET A 147 18.49 7.77 -18.69
N GLY A 148 19.22 6.89 -18.01
CA GLY A 148 20.67 6.87 -18.00
C GLY A 148 21.27 8.23 -17.62
N GLU A 149 22.11 8.78 -18.48
CA GLU A 149 22.82 10.05 -18.24
C GLU A 149 21.90 11.28 -18.12
N GLY A 150 20.69 11.25 -18.72
CA GLY A 150 19.67 12.31 -18.60
C GLY A 150 18.88 12.34 -17.29
N ALA A 151 19.05 11.34 -16.43
CA ALA A 151 18.26 11.12 -15.23
C ALA A 151 18.26 12.31 -14.26
N ALA A 152 19.44 12.88 -13.97
CA ALA A 152 19.58 13.96 -13.00
C ALA A 152 18.89 15.26 -13.45
N ALA A 153 19.01 15.61 -14.73
CA ALA A 153 18.42 16.80 -15.32
C ALA A 153 16.88 16.69 -15.35
N THR A 154 16.36 15.52 -15.73
CA THR A 154 14.91 15.28 -15.78
C THR A 154 14.30 15.23 -14.38
N PHE A 155 14.95 14.55 -13.45
CA PHE A 155 14.52 14.55 -12.05
C PHE A 155 14.44 15.96 -11.46
N GLY A 156 15.44 16.81 -11.74
CA GLY A 156 15.46 18.20 -11.29
C GLY A 156 14.24 19.04 -11.73
N LYS A 157 13.61 18.67 -12.86
CA LYS A 157 12.40 19.35 -13.34
C LYS A 157 11.11 18.85 -12.70
N VAL A 158 11.05 17.57 -12.27
CA VAL A 158 9.79 16.93 -11.86
C VAL A 158 9.76 16.50 -10.39
N TRP A 159 10.82 16.68 -9.60
CA TRP A 159 10.89 16.21 -8.20
C TRP A 159 9.72 16.70 -7.34
N TRP A 160 9.30 17.94 -7.50
CA TRP A 160 8.17 18.51 -6.75
C TRP A 160 6.84 17.85 -7.13
N MET A 161 6.66 17.43 -8.41
CA MET A 161 5.48 16.67 -8.84
C MET A 161 5.44 15.30 -8.17
N ILE A 162 6.62 14.66 -8.00
CA ILE A 162 6.72 13.38 -7.30
C ILE A 162 6.29 13.52 -5.83
N VAL A 163 6.74 14.57 -5.15
CA VAL A 163 6.31 14.84 -3.76
C VAL A 163 4.81 15.08 -3.69
N LEU A 164 4.30 16.02 -4.49
CA LEU A 164 2.89 16.39 -4.48
C LEU A 164 1.99 15.19 -4.85
N PHE A 165 2.42 14.40 -5.85
CA PHE A 165 1.72 13.18 -6.24
C PHE A 165 1.60 12.19 -5.06
N ASN A 166 2.69 11.91 -4.36
CA ASN A 166 2.65 10.95 -3.25
C ASN A 166 1.86 11.47 -2.04
N ILE A 167 1.85 12.78 -1.80
CA ILE A 167 0.95 13.39 -0.81
C ILE A 167 -0.51 13.17 -1.24
N ILE A 168 -0.87 13.48 -2.48
CA ILE A 168 -2.24 13.27 -3.01
C ILE A 168 -2.61 11.78 -2.93
N LYS A 169 -1.74 10.88 -3.39
CA LYS A 169 -1.95 9.43 -3.34
C LYS A 169 -2.16 8.95 -1.90
N GLY A 170 -1.30 9.37 -0.98
CA GLY A 170 -1.38 8.99 0.43
C GLY A 170 -2.65 9.51 1.10
N VAL A 171 -2.98 10.80 0.91
CA VAL A 171 -4.20 11.41 1.49
C VAL A 171 -5.46 10.76 0.92
N SER A 172 -5.56 10.60 -0.40
CA SER A 172 -6.74 10.00 -1.05
C SER A 172 -6.98 8.57 -0.58
N ASN A 173 -5.93 7.73 -0.56
CA ASN A 173 -6.03 6.36 -0.07
C ASN A 173 -6.35 6.31 1.44
N SER A 174 -5.80 7.23 2.24
CA SER A 174 -6.12 7.33 3.68
C SER A 174 -7.58 7.68 3.91
N VAL A 175 -8.12 8.67 3.20
CA VAL A 175 -9.52 9.10 3.31
C VAL A 175 -10.46 7.96 2.94
N ILE A 176 -10.22 7.29 1.80
CA ILE A 176 -11.02 6.14 1.38
C ILE A 176 -10.96 5.02 2.42
N THR A 177 -9.77 4.73 2.95
CA THR A 177 -9.59 3.72 4.01
C THR A 177 -10.41 4.06 5.24
N ILE A 178 -10.33 5.29 5.75
CA ILE A 178 -11.03 5.72 6.95
C ILE A 178 -12.56 5.65 6.76
N LEU A 179 -13.06 6.07 5.61
CA LEU A 179 -14.49 6.06 5.30
C LEU A 179 -15.05 4.64 5.17
N LEU A 180 -14.33 3.76 4.52
CA LEU A 180 -14.79 2.39 4.24
C LEU A 180 -14.53 1.42 5.40
N TYR A 181 -13.45 1.62 6.15
CA TYR A 181 -13.04 0.72 7.22
C TYR A 181 -14.16 0.43 8.23
N LYS A 182 -14.86 1.49 8.70
CA LYS A 182 -15.93 1.34 9.69
C LYS A 182 -17.09 0.48 9.18
N ARG A 183 -17.47 0.64 7.91
CA ARG A 183 -18.56 -0.14 7.28
C ARG A 183 -18.13 -1.60 7.07
N LEU A 184 -16.95 -1.82 6.52
CA LEU A 184 -16.42 -3.15 6.24
C LEU A 184 -16.14 -3.94 7.51
N ARG A 185 -15.63 -3.31 8.58
CA ARG A 185 -15.45 -3.95 9.88
C ARG A 185 -16.74 -4.52 10.42
N ASN A 186 -17.84 -3.74 10.36
CA ASN A 186 -19.14 -4.19 10.87
C ASN A 186 -19.71 -5.37 10.04
N LEU A 187 -19.45 -5.40 8.75
CA LEU A 187 -19.84 -6.51 7.88
C LEU A 187 -19.00 -7.76 8.17
N LEU A 188 -17.69 -7.62 8.21
CA LEU A 188 -16.77 -8.75 8.39
C LEU A 188 -16.82 -9.37 9.80
N ASN A 189 -17.16 -8.61 10.84
CA ASN A 189 -17.39 -9.15 12.18
C ASN A 189 -18.55 -10.19 12.21
N LYS A 190 -19.43 -10.21 11.21
CA LYS A 190 -20.45 -11.25 11.05
C LYS A 190 -19.89 -12.53 10.40
N PHE A 191 -18.73 -12.43 9.75
CA PHE A 191 -18.10 -13.52 9.04
C PHE A 191 -16.79 -14.00 9.68
N LEU A 192 -16.15 -13.24 10.54
CA LEU A 192 -14.96 -13.61 11.32
C LEU A 192 -15.36 -14.13 12.71
#